data_0afc69b96b8322cff5aae2090eebca2e
#
_entry.id   0afc69b96b8322cff5aae2090eebca2e
#
_cell.length_a   1.000
_cell.length_b   1.000
_cell.length_c   1.000
_cell.angle_alpha   90.00
_cell.angle_beta   90.00
_cell.angle_gamma   90.00
#
_symmetry.space_group_name_H-M   'P 1'
#
loop_
_entity.id
_entity.type
_entity.pdbx_description
1 polymer ?
#
loop_
_entity_poly.entity_id
_entity_poly.type
_entity_poly.pdbx_seq_one_letter_code
_entity_poly.pdbx_strand_id
1 'polypeptide(L)'
;MRERSVGFFIFFFLIGFVIFSGAILAYYFIPNPDLLFSSAEEDQRPRNRLVQISLSGSEFYVPASILKRVKRRVFGTVDQIDVQIPWPYDHLAVISGTVKDTADIRDWVLITLIPRQNRIAPDDRYATVDRYYFAGPPTEEPKGLLRYDFKANSPYKDLQLFIDKRSRAKPAAIRCDLKASSLGPILCERELPATADITARVRFARNHLEDWQEIERIAGNVIRALLRRTTVN
;
A
#
# COMPACT_ATOMS: atom_id res chain seq x y z
N MET A 1 -5.85 -23.37 65.11
CA MET A 1 -6.26 -23.82 63.75
C MET A 1 -6.59 -22.66 62.76
N ARG A 2 -6.03 -21.46 62.90
CA ARG A 2 -6.42 -20.28 62.09
C ARG A 2 -5.37 -19.82 61.08
N GLU A 3 -4.12 -20.29 61.19
CA GLU A 3 -3.04 -19.83 60.30
C GLU A 3 -2.94 -20.55 58.95
N ARG A 4 -3.47 -21.77 58.83
CA ARG A 4 -3.47 -22.50 57.53
C ARG A 4 -4.40 -21.89 56.46
N SER A 5 -5.39 -21.12 56.84
CA SER A 5 -6.37 -20.52 55.94
C SER A 5 -5.77 -19.33 55.17
N VAL A 6 -4.92 -18.51 55.80
CA VAL A 6 -4.37 -17.28 55.15
C VAL A 6 -3.36 -17.64 54.05
N GLY A 7 -2.49 -18.61 54.32
CA GLY A 7 -1.52 -19.07 53.31
C GLY A 7 -2.19 -19.66 52.04
N PHE A 8 -3.31 -20.36 52.25
CA PHE A 8 -4.11 -20.93 51.16
C PHE A 8 -4.74 -19.85 50.29
N PHE A 9 -5.30 -18.79 50.89
CA PHE A 9 -5.85 -17.66 50.14
C PHE A 9 -4.78 -16.87 49.39
N ILE A 10 -3.62 -16.63 49.98
CA ILE A 10 -2.50 -15.95 49.32
C ILE A 10 -2.02 -16.76 48.12
N PHE A 11 -1.92 -18.07 48.24
CA PHE A 11 -1.49 -18.96 47.15
C PHE A 11 -2.46 -18.92 45.95
N PHE A 12 -3.76 -18.99 46.17
CA PHE A 12 -4.76 -18.90 45.12
C PHE A 12 -4.82 -17.50 44.48
N PHE A 13 -4.62 -16.45 45.27
CA PHE A 13 -4.56 -15.08 44.75
C PHE A 13 -3.35 -14.88 43.82
N LEU A 14 -2.18 -15.43 44.21
CA LEU A 14 -0.98 -15.37 43.36
C LEU A 14 -1.15 -16.15 42.05
N ILE A 15 -1.74 -17.34 42.10
CA ILE A 15 -2.03 -18.13 40.90
C ILE A 15 -3.01 -17.35 39.98
N GLY A 16 -4.09 -16.82 40.54
CA GLY A 16 -5.06 -16.01 39.79
C GLY A 16 -4.41 -14.80 39.15
N PHE A 17 -3.52 -14.11 39.86
CA PHE A 17 -2.77 -12.98 39.35
C PHE A 17 -1.83 -13.36 38.19
N VAL A 18 -1.12 -14.47 38.29
CA VAL A 18 -0.23 -14.95 37.22
C VAL A 18 -1.02 -15.35 35.98
N ILE A 19 -2.16 -16.06 36.15
CA ILE A 19 -3.01 -16.43 35.03
C ILE A 19 -3.60 -15.18 34.36
N PHE A 20 -4.09 -14.20 35.12
CA PHE A 20 -4.66 -12.97 34.63
C PHE A 20 -3.61 -12.11 33.89
N SER A 21 -2.41 -11.96 34.48
CA SER A 21 -1.30 -11.25 33.84
C SER A 21 -0.85 -11.95 32.56
N GLY A 22 -0.79 -13.28 32.56
CA GLY A 22 -0.48 -14.09 31.37
C GLY A 22 -1.53 -13.92 30.27
N ALA A 23 -2.81 -13.86 30.62
CA ALA A 23 -3.89 -13.62 29.65
C ALA A 23 -3.82 -12.21 29.04
N ILE A 24 -3.50 -11.19 29.83
CA ILE A 24 -3.28 -9.82 29.33
C ILE A 24 -2.07 -9.77 28.40
N LEU A 25 -0.94 -10.36 28.79
CA LEU A 25 0.25 -10.44 27.94
C LEU A 25 -0.06 -11.20 26.65
N ALA A 26 -0.76 -12.32 26.72
CA ALA A 26 -1.18 -13.07 25.55
C ALA A 26 -2.08 -12.23 24.65
N TYR A 27 -3.04 -11.47 25.21
CA TYR A 27 -3.93 -10.60 24.43
C TYR A 27 -3.18 -9.48 23.69
N TYR A 28 -2.13 -8.90 24.31
CA TYR A 28 -1.37 -7.81 23.69
C TYR A 28 -0.20 -8.26 22.80
N PHE A 29 0.39 -9.41 23.08
CA PHE A 29 1.61 -9.88 22.40
C PHE A 29 1.40 -11.07 21.47
N ILE A 30 0.29 -11.80 21.59
CA ILE A 30 -0.05 -12.79 20.57
C ILE A 30 -0.63 -12.01 19.38
N PRO A 31 0.05 -12.00 18.23
CA PRO A 31 -0.54 -11.45 17.01
C PRO A 31 -1.88 -12.16 16.78
N ASN A 32 -2.89 -11.40 16.40
CA ASN A 32 -4.27 -11.87 16.19
C ASN A 32 -4.28 -13.31 15.68
N PRO A 33 -5.00 -14.23 16.34
CA PRO A 33 -5.04 -15.65 15.92
C PRO A 33 -5.47 -15.80 14.45
N ASP A 34 -6.24 -14.86 13.92
CA ASP A 34 -6.57 -14.79 12.50
C ASP A 34 -5.34 -14.67 11.57
N LEU A 35 -4.20 -14.15 12.08
CA LEU A 35 -2.95 -14.11 11.31
C LEU A 35 -2.21 -15.46 11.32
N LEU A 36 -2.44 -16.29 12.33
CA LEU A 36 -1.83 -17.63 12.41
C LEU A 36 -2.63 -18.67 11.62
N PHE A 37 -3.94 -18.45 11.46
CA PHE A 37 -4.81 -19.37 10.71
C PHE A 37 -5.06 -18.95 9.27
N SER A 38 -4.84 -17.67 8.90
CA SER A 38 -5.03 -17.19 7.53
C SER A 38 -3.95 -17.69 6.56
N SER A 39 -2.74 -18.00 7.03
CA SER A 39 -1.64 -18.41 6.15
C SER A 39 -1.78 -19.83 5.58
N ALA A 40 -2.54 -20.73 6.22
CA ALA A 40 -2.72 -22.11 5.73
C ALA A 40 -3.94 -22.25 4.80
N GLU A 41 -4.93 -21.35 4.90
CA GLU A 41 -6.16 -21.41 4.11
C GLU A 41 -6.08 -20.58 2.81
N GLU A 42 -5.10 -19.65 2.75
CA GLU A 42 -4.89 -18.77 1.61
C GLU A 42 -4.30 -19.51 0.38
N ASP A 43 -3.59 -20.59 0.59
CA ASP A 43 -2.93 -21.37 -0.49
C ASP A 43 -3.89 -22.32 -1.24
N GLN A 44 -5.12 -22.54 -0.72
CA GLN A 44 -6.13 -23.41 -1.36
C GLN A 44 -7.26 -22.65 -2.07
N ARG A 45 -7.30 -21.31 -2.02
CA ARG A 45 -8.34 -20.54 -2.69
C ARG A 45 -8.13 -20.53 -4.20
N PRO A 46 -9.16 -20.84 -5.01
CA PRO A 46 -9.03 -20.73 -6.45
C PRO A 46 -8.61 -19.30 -6.82
N ARG A 47 -7.47 -19.18 -7.47
CA ARG A 47 -6.84 -17.89 -7.85
C ARG A 47 -7.75 -17.00 -8.72
N ASN A 48 -8.77 -17.58 -9.35
CA ASN A 48 -9.73 -16.88 -10.20
C ASN A 48 -10.93 -16.28 -9.42
N ARG A 49 -10.97 -16.43 -8.09
CA ARG A 49 -12.09 -15.89 -7.31
C ARG A 49 -11.99 -14.36 -7.23
N LEU A 50 -13.11 -13.67 -7.52
CA LEU A 50 -13.27 -12.25 -7.23
C LEU A 50 -13.61 -12.07 -5.74
N VAL A 51 -12.86 -11.21 -5.09
CA VAL A 51 -13.09 -10.78 -3.70
C VAL A 51 -13.78 -9.43 -3.74
N GLN A 52 -15.01 -9.36 -3.20
CA GLN A 52 -15.73 -8.10 -3.06
C GLN A 52 -15.28 -7.38 -1.80
N ILE A 53 -14.88 -6.12 -1.93
CA ILE A 53 -14.35 -5.31 -0.83
C ILE A 53 -14.96 -3.92 -0.92
N SER A 54 -15.58 -3.45 0.17
CA SER A 54 -16.09 -2.08 0.29
C SER A 54 -15.04 -1.17 0.92
N LEU A 55 -14.71 -0.08 0.24
CA LEU A 55 -13.79 0.97 0.73
C LEU A 55 -14.43 2.34 0.51
N SER A 56 -14.66 3.10 1.58
CA SER A 56 -15.26 4.45 1.53
C SER A 56 -16.55 4.51 0.69
N GLY A 57 -17.42 3.50 0.84
CA GLY A 57 -18.70 3.43 0.11
C GLY A 57 -18.60 2.96 -1.35
N SER A 58 -17.40 2.73 -1.87
CA SER A 58 -17.19 2.15 -3.21
C SER A 58 -16.92 0.66 -3.11
N GLU A 59 -17.53 -0.12 -4.01
CA GLU A 59 -17.35 -1.57 -4.10
C GLU A 59 -16.26 -1.91 -5.11
N PHE A 60 -15.30 -2.72 -4.69
CA PHE A 60 -14.20 -3.24 -5.50
C PHE A 60 -14.33 -4.75 -5.65
N TYR A 61 -14.13 -5.25 -6.86
CA TYR A 61 -14.13 -6.66 -7.21
C TYR A 61 -12.71 -7.04 -7.62
N VAL A 62 -11.93 -7.54 -6.67
CA VAL A 62 -10.49 -7.78 -6.84
C VAL A 62 -10.23 -9.25 -7.08
N PRO A 63 -9.57 -9.64 -8.19
CA PRO A 63 -9.09 -11.01 -8.36
C PRO A 63 -8.17 -11.41 -7.22
N ALA A 64 -8.40 -12.59 -6.63
CA ALA A 64 -7.58 -13.07 -5.52
C ALA A 64 -6.10 -13.21 -5.90
N SER A 65 -5.81 -13.47 -7.18
CA SER A 65 -4.45 -13.61 -7.73
C SER A 65 -3.58 -12.35 -7.59
N ILE A 66 -4.20 -11.16 -7.60
CA ILE A 66 -3.48 -9.87 -7.50
C ILE A 66 -3.74 -9.16 -6.17
N LEU A 67 -4.65 -9.68 -5.33
CA LEU A 67 -4.93 -9.12 -4.03
C LEU A 67 -3.81 -9.48 -3.05
N LYS A 68 -3.01 -8.51 -2.67
CA LYS A 68 -1.89 -8.73 -1.74
C LYS A 68 -2.31 -8.59 -0.28
N ARG A 69 -3.11 -7.57 0.02
CA ARG A 69 -3.47 -7.24 1.40
C ARG A 69 -4.75 -6.43 1.48
N VAL A 70 -5.55 -6.71 2.52
CA VAL A 70 -6.66 -5.85 2.96
C VAL A 70 -6.40 -5.45 4.40
N LYS A 71 -6.24 -4.15 4.66
CA LYS A 71 -6.10 -3.63 6.01
C LYS A 71 -7.45 -3.19 6.53
N ARG A 72 -7.87 -3.73 7.69
CA ARG A 72 -9.12 -3.39 8.38
C ARG A 72 -8.83 -2.68 9.69
N ARG A 73 -9.72 -1.78 10.09
CA ARG A 73 -9.73 -1.21 11.44
C ARG A 73 -10.35 -2.17 12.45
N VAL A 74 -10.22 -1.82 13.75
CA VAL A 74 -10.73 -2.60 14.89
C VAL A 74 -12.22 -2.97 14.75
N PHE A 75 -13.02 -2.15 14.06
CA PHE A 75 -14.46 -2.37 13.82
C PHE A 75 -14.79 -2.99 12.45
N GLY A 76 -13.82 -3.59 11.77
CA GLY A 76 -14.08 -4.31 10.51
C GLY A 76 -14.18 -3.45 9.24
N THR A 77 -14.08 -2.11 9.35
CA THR A 77 -14.05 -1.22 8.17
C THR A 77 -12.71 -1.34 7.45
N VAL A 78 -12.76 -1.39 6.12
CA VAL A 78 -11.55 -1.45 5.29
C VAL A 78 -10.93 -0.05 5.18
N ASP A 79 -9.62 0.03 5.44
CA ASP A 79 -8.83 1.25 5.31
C ASP A 79 -7.94 1.28 4.10
N GLN A 80 -7.60 0.09 3.60
CA GLN A 80 -6.61 -0.04 2.54
C GLN A 80 -6.80 -1.37 1.81
N ILE A 81 -6.66 -1.31 0.49
CA ILE A 81 -6.61 -2.48 -0.39
C ILE A 81 -5.30 -2.38 -1.16
N ASP A 82 -4.45 -3.39 -1.04
CA ASP A 82 -3.21 -3.50 -1.80
C ASP A 82 -3.39 -4.52 -2.91
N VAL A 83 -3.19 -4.07 -4.14
CA VAL A 83 -3.23 -4.86 -5.36
C VAL A 83 -1.85 -4.86 -6.00
N GLN A 84 -1.34 -6.01 -6.35
CA GLN A 84 -0.03 -6.17 -6.95
C GLN A 84 -0.17 -6.75 -8.36
N ILE A 85 0.38 -6.06 -9.36
CA ILE A 85 0.38 -6.51 -10.76
C ILE A 85 1.82 -6.69 -11.25
N PRO A 86 2.10 -7.69 -12.11
CA PRO A 86 3.43 -7.89 -12.67
C PRO A 86 3.83 -6.74 -13.59
N TRP A 87 5.11 -6.50 -13.70
CA TRP A 87 5.68 -5.57 -14.66
C TRP A 87 6.83 -6.26 -15.44
N PRO A 88 6.81 -6.29 -16.78
CA PRO A 88 5.76 -5.74 -17.66
C PRO A 88 4.39 -6.36 -17.44
N TYR A 89 3.33 -5.57 -17.66
CA TYR A 89 1.97 -5.99 -17.39
C TYR A 89 1.50 -7.09 -18.36
N ASP A 90 1.09 -8.22 -17.79
CA ASP A 90 0.45 -9.30 -18.52
C ASP A 90 -1.01 -9.45 -18.10
N HIS A 91 -1.91 -8.98 -18.98
CA HIS A 91 -3.35 -9.01 -18.75
C HIS A 91 -3.88 -10.46 -18.65
N LEU A 92 -3.36 -11.36 -19.49
CA LEU A 92 -3.82 -12.77 -19.50
C LEU A 92 -3.40 -13.49 -18.21
N ALA A 93 -2.16 -13.26 -17.75
CA ALA A 93 -1.71 -13.83 -16.49
C ALA A 93 -2.53 -13.35 -15.29
N VAL A 94 -2.92 -12.06 -15.29
CA VAL A 94 -3.76 -11.49 -14.22
C VAL A 94 -5.14 -12.10 -14.20
N ILE A 95 -5.82 -12.23 -15.36
CA ILE A 95 -7.18 -12.80 -15.44
C ILE A 95 -7.16 -14.30 -15.16
N SER A 96 -6.20 -15.04 -15.70
CA SER A 96 -6.12 -16.50 -15.53
C SER A 96 -5.63 -16.92 -14.13
N GLY A 97 -5.16 -15.96 -13.31
CA GLY A 97 -4.57 -16.25 -12.02
C GLY A 97 -3.22 -16.97 -12.09
N THR A 98 -2.57 -16.96 -13.27
CA THR A 98 -1.25 -17.59 -13.51
C THR A 98 -0.10 -16.65 -13.23
N VAL A 99 -0.37 -15.52 -12.58
CA VAL A 99 0.67 -14.58 -12.14
C VAL A 99 1.67 -15.34 -11.28
N LYS A 100 2.91 -15.48 -11.78
CA LYS A 100 3.98 -16.09 -11.01
C LYS A 100 4.31 -15.15 -9.85
N ASP A 101 4.34 -15.70 -8.65
CA ASP A 101 4.82 -14.96 -7.47
C ASP A 101 6.35 -14.87 -7.57
N THR A 102 6.83 -13.92 -8.38
CA THR A 102 8.25 -13.63 -8.45
C THR A 102 8.64 -12.88 -7.20
N ALA A 103 9.65 -13.36 -6.50
CA ALA A 103 10.11 -12.75 -5.24
C ALA A 103 10.73 -11.35 -5.42
N ASP A 104 10.97 -10.93 -6.67
CA ASP A 104 11.63 -9.67 -6.97
C ASP A 104 10.60 -8.52 -7.05
N ILE A 105 10.65 -7.64 -6.06
CA ILE A 105 9.80 -6.44 -6.02
C ILE A 105 10.02 -5.50 -7.21
N ARG A 106 11.14 -5.64 -7.93
CA ARG A 106 11.42 -4.83 -9.14
C ARG A 106 10.49 -5.15 -10.30
N ASP A 107 9.93 -6.35 -10.32
CA ASP A 107 9.07 -6.82 -11.39
C ASP A 107 7.57 -6.61 -11.06
N TRP A 108 7.28 -5.70 -10.13
CA TRP A 108 5.91 -5.46 -9.67
C TRP A 108 5.56 -3.99 -9.60
N VAL A 109 4.29 -3.72 -9.88
CA VAL A 109 3.64 -2.45 -9.57
C VAL A 109 2.63 -2.70 -8.45
N LEU A 110 2.79 -1.99 -7.33
CA LEU A 110 1.88 -2.04 -6.19
C LEU A 110 0.89 -0.88 -6.29
N ILE A 111 -0.40 -1.19 -6.31
CA ILE A 111 -1.49 -0.23 -6.30
C ILE A 111 -2.16 -0.30 -4.93
N THR A 112 -2.01 0.75 -4.13
CA THR A 112 -2.61 0.87 -2.81
C THR A 112 -3.80 1.82 -2.86
N LEU A 113 -5.02 1.30 -2.68
CA LEU A 113 -6.25 2.08 -2.59
C LEU A 113 -6.49 2.49 -1.14
N ILE A 114 -6.65 3.78 -0.90
CA ILE A 114 -6.89 4.35 0.44
C ILE A 114 -7.97 5.42 0.39
N PRO A 115 -8.71 5.64 1.49
CA PRO A 115 -9.60 6.78 1.62
C PRO A 115 -8.86 8.09 1.34
N ARG A 116 -9.49 8.96 0.57
CA ARG A 116 -8.94 10.27 0.25
C ARG A 116 -8.87 11.09 1.54
N GLN A 117 -7.68 11.57 1.86
CA GLN A 117 -7.45 12.47 2.98
C GLN A 117 -7.60 13.92 2.48
N ASN A 118 -8.03 14.84 3.36
CA ASN A 118 -8.06 16.29 3.10
C ASN A 118 -6.63 16.85 3.05
N ARG A 119 -5.87 16.49 2.04
CA ARG A 119 -4.50 16.97 1.80
C ARG A 119 -4.36 17.43 0.36
N ILE A 120 -3.45 18.36 0.15
CA ILE A 120 -3.09 18.82 -1.18
C ILE A 120 -2.53 17.64 -1.97
N ALA A 121 -3.14 17.37 -3.14
CA ALA A 121 -2.64 16.32 -4.02
C ALA A 121 -1.18 16.61 -4.45
N PRO A 122 -0.34 15.59 -4.70
CA PRO A 122 1.05 15.79 -5.08
C PRO A 122 1.22 16.69 -6.30
N ASP A 123 0.33 16.56 -7.29
CA ASP A 123 0.35 17.36 -8.52
C ASP A 123 0.08 18.87 -8.27
N ASP A 124 -0.74 19.18 -7.25
CA ASP A 124 -1.03 20.56 -6.87
C ASP A 124 0.00 21.08 -5.85
N ARG A 125 0.57 20.19 -5.05
CA ARG A 125 1.52 20.49 -4.02
C ARG A 125 2.86 20.96 -4.55
N TYR A 126 3.29 20.49 -5.73
CA TYR A 126 4.51 20.89 -6.39
C TYR A 126 4.63 22.44 -6.49
N ALA A 127 3.59 23.10 -6.99
CA ALA A 127 3.59 24.53 -7.20
C ALA A 127 3.36 25.37 -5.94
N THR A 128 2.73 24.79 -4.91
CA THR A 128 2.30 25.52 -3.71
C THR A 128 3.18 25.29 -2.50
N VAL A 129 3.69 24.08 -2.31
CA VAL A 129 4.44 23.68 -1.10
C VAL A 129 5.86 23.26 -1.43
N ASP A 130 6.04 22.29 -2.33
CA ASP A 130 7.33 21.61 -2.51
C ASP A 130 8.40 22.57 -3.05
N ARG A 131 8.02 23.57 -3.86
CA ARG A 131 8.93 24.57 -4.44
C ARG A 131 9.80 25.31 -3.40
N TYR A 132 9.31 25.50 -2.19
CA TYR A 132 10.06 26.19 -1.13
C TYR A 132 11.20 25.35 -0.54
N TYR A 133 11.16 24.06 -0.78
CA TYR A 133 12.11 23.09 -0.25
C TYR A 133 13.12 22.61 -1.30
N PHE A 134 13.04 23.06 -2.55
CA PHE A 134 14.02 22.66 -3.58
C PHE A 134 15.42 23.23 -3.29
N ALA A 135 16.42 22.39 -3.51
CA ALA A 135 17.83 22.77 -3.33
C ALA A 135 18.34 23.71 -4.41
N GLY A 136 17.71 23.71 -5.58
CA GLY A 136 18.10 24.51 -6.74
C GLY A 136 17.15 24.34 -7.93
N PRO A 137 17.56 24.78 -9.12
CA PRO A 137 16.81 24.57 -10.35
C PRO A 137 16.73 23.06 -10.67
N PRO A 138 15.71 22.64 -11.44
CA PRO A 138 15.58 21.25 -11.83
C PRO A 138 16.65 20.81 -12.82
N THR A 139 16.96 19.52 -12.77
CA THR A 139 17.75 18.84 -13.79
C THR A 139 16.83 18.17 -14.80
N GLU A 140 17.12 18.30 -16.08
CA GLU A 140 16.41 17.57 -17.12
C GLU A 140 16.77 16.08 -17.11
N GLU A 141 15.75 15.25 -17.15
CA GLU A 141 15.85 13.79 -17.17
C GLU A 141 15.24 13.24 -18.48
N PRO A 142 15.56 12.00 -18.86
CA PRO A 142 14.96 11.36 -20.03
C PRO A 142 13.43 11.39 -20.01
N LYS A 143 12.82 11.23 -21.18
CA LYS A 143 11.36 11.21 -21.38
C LYS A 143 10.62 12.50 -20.95
N GLY A 144 11.33 13.60 -20.82
CA GLY A 144 10.73 14.92 -20.54
C GLY A 144 10.38 15.17 -19.08
N LEU A 145 11.00 14.44 -18.17
CA LEU A 145 10.89 14.70 -16.75
C LEU A 145 11.85 15.81 -16.31
N LEU A 146 11.43 16.57 -15.31
CA LEU A 146 12.27 17.50 -14.55
C LEU A 146 12.47 16.95 -13.15
N ARG A 147 13.72 16.68 -12.77
CA ARG A 147 14.08 16.24 -11.42
C ARG A 147 14.36 17.44 -10.53
N TYR A 148 13.73 17.43 -9.37
CA TYR A 148 13.99 18.36 -8.27
C TYR A 148 14.54 17.62 -7.08
N ASP A 149 15.68 18.06 -6.58
CA ASP A 149 16.27 17.59 -5.33
C ASP A 149 15.84 18.52 -4.18
N PHE A 150 15.64 17.97 -3.00
CA PHE A 150 15.25 18.74 -1.83
C PHE A 150 16.45 19.17 -0.99
N LYS A 151 16.32 20.32 -0.29
CA LYS A 151 17.34 20.81 0.65
C LYS A 151 17.61 19.79 1.75
N ALA A 152 18.85 19.71 2.21
CA ALA A 152 19.26 18.77 3.26
C ALA A 152 18.53 18.97 4.61
N ASN A 153 18.07 20.19 4.90
CA ASN A 153 17.28 20.52 6.08
C ASN A 153 15.76 20.41 5.84
N SER A 154 15.34 19.94 4.68
CA SER A 154 13.93 19.72 4.35
C SER A 154 13.39 18.43 4.99
N PRO A 155 12.12 18.37 5.37
CA PRO A 155 11.46 17.11 5.74
C PRO A 155 11.41 16.09 4.59
N TYR A 156 11.72 16.50 3.35
CA TYR A 156 11.73 15.69 2.13
C TYR A 156 13.15 15.34 1.65
N LYS A 157 14.18 15.56 2.46
CA LYS A 157 15.60 15.37 2.10
C LYS A 157 15.96 13.99 1.54
N ASP A 158 15.17 12.98 1.88
CA ASP A 158 15.37 11.59 1.45
C ASP A 158 14.54 11.23 0.21
N LEU A 159 13.93 12.23 -0.44
CA LEU A 159 13.10 12.08 -1.64
C LEU A 159 13.66 12.89 -2.81
N GLN A 160 13.30 12.47 -4.02
CA GLN A 160 13.39 13.26 -5.24
C GLN A 160 12.01 13.42 -5.85
N LEU A 161 11.76 14.57 -6.47
CA LEU A 161 10.50 14.85 -7.15
C LEU A 161 10.76 14.95 -8.65
N PHE A 162 9.99 14.18 -9.43
CA PHE A 162 10.01 14.21 -10.88
C PHE A 162 8.70 14.80 -11.38
N ILE A 163 8.79 15.79 -12.26
CA ILE A 163 7.64 16.50 -12.83
C ILE A 163 7.64 16.33 -14.35
N ASP A 164 6.50 15.93 -14.92
CA ASP A 164 6.34 15.90 -16.38
C ASP A 164 6.16 17.33 -16.92
N LYS A 165 7.18 17.85 -17.59
CA LYS A 165 7.16 19.21 -18.19
C LYS A 165 6.22 19.34 -19.39
N ARG A 166 5.75 18.24 -19.98
CA ARG A 166 4.88 18.24 -21.15
C ARG A 166 3.43 18.62 -20.80
N SER A 167 3.02 18.37 -19.57
CA SER A 167 1.68 18.74 -19.10
C SER A 167 1.69 20.16 -18.57
N ARG A 168 1.09 21.11 -19.36
CA ARG A 168 0.99 22.53 -18.97
C ARG A 168 -0.12 22.79 -17.93
N ALA A 169 -1.22 22.05 -18.03
CA ALA A 169 -2.41 22.32 -17.22
C ALA A 169 -2.29 21.73 -15.80
N LYS A 170 -1.84 20.49 -15.69
CA LYS A 170 -1.66 19.79 -14.40
C LYS A 170 -0.48 18.83 -14.52
N PRO A 171 0.70 19.22 -14.05
CA PRO A 171 1.88 18.39 -14.15
C PRO A 171 1.74 17.13 -13.30
N ALA A 172 2.14 16.00 -13.86
CA ALA A 172 2.23 14.77 -13.10
C ALA A 172 3.46 14.81 -12.17
N ALA A 173 3.24 14.60 -10.88
CA ALA A 173 4.28 14.58 -9.87
C ALA A 173 4.55 13.14 -9.41
N ILE A 174 5.81 12.69 -9.56
CA ILE A 174 6.27 11.37 -9.13
C ILE A 174 7.32 11.58 -8.06
N ARG A 175 7.18 10.93 -6.90
CA ARG A 175 8.17 10.97 -5.82
C ARG A 175 8.93 9.67 -5.79
N CYS A 176 10.25 9.76 -5.77
CA CYS A 176 11.11 8.58 -5.62
C CYS A 176 11.95 8.71 -4.35
N ASP A 177 12.17 7.60 -3.68
CA ASP A 177 13.13 7.53 -2.59
C ASP A 177 14.54 7.83 -3.12
N LEU A 178 15.37 8.50 -2.32
CA LEU A 178 16.77 8.77 -2.68
C LEU A 178 17.65 7.54 -2.50
N LYS A 179 17.31 6.72 -1.52
CA LYS A 179 18.09 5.53 -1.15
C LYS A 179 17.19 4.30 -1.18
N ALA A 180 17.79 3.18 -1.56
CA ALA A 180 17.16 1.89 -1.39
C ALA A 180 16.91 1.62 0.10
N SER A 181 15.78 0.98 0.41
CA SER A 181 15.58 0.40 1.73
C SER A 181 16.53 -0.77 1.95
N SER A 182 16.79 -1.15 3.20
CA SER A 182 17.63 -2.32 3.52
C SER A 182 17.10 -3.64 2.91
N LEU A 183 15.85 -3.66 2.47
CA LEU A 183 15.14 -4.85 2.02
C LEU A 183 14.63 -4.76 0.57
N GLY A 184 14.96 -3.70 -0.17
CA GLY A 184 14.40 -3.57 -1.52
C GLY A 184 14.98 -2.43 -2.36
N PRO A 185 14.53 -2.32 -3.61
CA PRO A 185 14.99 -1.29 -4.54
C PRO A 185 14.53 0.10 -4.13
N ILE A 186 15.08 1.11 -4.77
CA ILE A 186 14.53 2.47 -4.73
C ILE A 186 13.14 2.44 -5.37
N LEU A 187 12.15 2.95 -4.66
CA LEU A 187 10.77 3.00 -5.13
C LEU A 187 10.38 4.42 -5.55
N CYS A 188 9.55 4.50 -6.56
CA CYS A 188 8.83 5.68 -6.99
C CYS A 188 7.35 5.53 -6.68
N GLU A 189 6.68 6.63 -6.34
CA GLU A 189 5.26 6.69 -6.03
C GLU A 189 4.57 7.77 -6.87
N ARG A 190 3.46 7.40 -7.49
CA ARG A 190 2.52 8.26 -8.19
C ARG A 190 1.14 8.13 -7.56
N GLU A 191 0.49 9.25 -7.23
CA GLU A 191 -0.89 9.24 -6.73
C GLU A 191 -1.87 9.54 -7.86
N LEU A 192 -2.95 8.73 -7.95
CA LEU A 192 -4.03 8.88 -8.92
C LEU A 192 -5.38 8.97 -8.20
N PRO A 193 -6.35 9.74 -8.70
CA PRO A 193 -7.71 9.66 -8.21
C PRO A 193 -8.34 8.33 -8.68
N ALA A 194 -8.79 7.50 -7.75
CA ALA A 194 -9.55 6.28 -8.07
C ALA A 194 -11.05 6.59 -8.14
N THR A 195 -11.57 7.31 -7.13
CA THR A 195 -12.93 7.89 -7.09
C THR A 195 -12.86 9.29 -6.46
N ALA A 196 -14.01 9.93 -6.23
CA ALA A 196 -14.06 11.19 -5.48
C ALA A 196 -13.44 11.04 -4.08
N ASP A 197 -13.67 9.88 -3.43
CA ASP A 197 -13.33 9.64 -2.04
C ASP A 197 -12.14 8.68 -1.83
N ILE A 198 -11.53 8.18 -2.92
CA ILE A 198 -10.45 7.20 -2.88
C ILE A 198 -9.29 7.66 -3.74
N THR A 199 -8.09 7.57 -3.17
CA THR A 199 -6.82 7.78 -3.85
C THR A 199 -6.11 6.45 -4.05
N ALA A 200 -5.54 6.24 -5.23
CA ALA A 200 -4.66 5.14 -5.53
C ALA A 200 -3.20 5.62 -5.48
N ARG A 201 -2.37 4.97 -4.70
CA ARG A 201 -0.91 5.12 -4.70
C ARG A 201 -0.32 4.02 -5.54
N VAL A 202 0.34 4.39 -6.60
CA VAL A 202 0.99 3.48 -7.53
C VAL A 202 2.48 3.51 -7.26
N ARG A 203 3.03 2.41 -6.75
CA ARG A 203 4.45 2.27 -6.45
C ARG A 203 5.12 1.30 -7.40
N PHE A 204 6.29 1.66 -7.86
CA PHE A 204 7.10 0.86 -8.78
C PHE A 204 8.59 1.11 -8.55
N ALA A 205 9.43 0.20 -8.99
CA ALA A 205 10.87 0.35 -8.86
C ALA A 205 11.39 1.48 -9.77
N ARG A 206 12.39 2.23 -9.30
CA ARG A 206 12.93 3.40 -10.00
C ARG A 206 13.50 3.10 -11.39
N ASN A 207 13.98 1.88 -11.63
CA ASN A 207 14.44 1.46 -12.95
C ASN A 207 13.35 1.51 -14.03
N HIS A 208 12.05 1.56 -13.62
CA HIS A 208 10.91 1.72 -14.50
C HIS A 208 10.39 3.17 -14.56
N LEU A 209 11.18 4.15 -14.07
CA LEU A 209 10.75 5.55 -14.11
C LEU A 209 10.54 6.07 -15.53
N GLU A 210 11.25 5.55 -16.51
CA GLU A 210 11.04 5.91 -17.91
C GLU A 210 9.71 5.41 -18.48
N ASP A 211 9.15 4.36 -17.88
CA ASP A 211 7.87 3.75 -18.26
C ASP A 211 6.68 4.31 -17.48
N TRP A 212 6.87 5.34 -16.66
CA TRP A 212 5.89 5.82 -15.70
C TRP A 212 4.51 6.12 -16.33
N GLN A 213 4.46 6.62 -17.57
CA GLN A 213 3.19 6.91 -18.25
C GLN A 213 2.40 5.65 -18.57
N GLU A 214 3.11 4.62 -19.02
CA GLU A 214 2.51 3.33 -19.29
C GLU A 214 2.04 2.66 -17.99
N ILE A 215 2.84 2.76 -16.92
CA ILE A 215 2.46 2.31 -15.58
C ILE A 215 1.20 3.03 -15.10
N GLU A 216 1.15 4.37 -15.23
CA GLU A 216 -0.02 5.17 -14.87
C GLU A 216 -1.26 4.75 -15.67
N ARG A 217 -1.12 4.58 -16.99
CA ARG A 217 -2.20 4.15 -17.87
C ARG A 217 -2.75 2.79 -17.50
N ILE A 218 -1.87 1.81 -17.25
CA ILE A 218 -2.24 0.44 -16.85
C ILE A 218 -2.87 0.44 -15.47
N ALA A 219 -2.27 1.12 -14.50
CA ALA A 219 -2.82 1.24 -13.16
C ALA A 219 -4.23 1.85 -13.18
N GLY A 220 -4.43 2.92 -13.96
CA GLY A 220 -5.75 3.53 -14.17
C GLY A 220 -6.77 2.57 -14.79
N ASN A 221 -6.35 1.73 -15.75
CA ASN A 221 -7.20 0.70 -16.33
C ASN A 221 -7.58 -0.37 -15.32
N VAL A 222 -6.61 -0.87 -14.55
CA VAL A 222 -6.83 -1.85 -13.49
C VAL A 222 -7.81 -1.29 -12.46
N ILE A 223 -7.59 -0.08 -11.95
CA ILE A 223 -8.48 0.56 -10.96
C ILE A 223 -9.92 0.64 -11.48
N ARG A 224 -10.12 1.06 -12.74
CA ARG A 224 -11.45 1.10 -13.35
C ARG A 224 -12.08 -0.27 -13.52
N ALA A 225 -11.28 -1.29 -13.84
CA ALA A 225 -11.77 -2.67 -13.93
C ALA A 225 -12.21 -3.22 -12.58
N LEU A 226 -11.48 -2.91 -11.51
CA LEU A 226 -11.82 -3.33 -10.15
C LEU A 226 -13.12 -2.69 -9.63
N LEU A 227 -13.47 -1.48 -10.09
CA LEU A 227 -14.70 -0.77 -9.74
C LEU A 227 -15.93 -1.28 -10.54
N ARG A 228 -15.71 -1.97 -11.65
CA ARG A 228 -16.81 -2.48 -12.48
C ARG A 228 -17.11 -3.91 -12.07
N ARG A 229 -18.38 -4.18 -11.70
CA ARG A 229 -18.88 -5.55 -11.64
C ARG A 229 -18.82 -6.11 -13.06
N THR A 230 -17.90 -7.02 -13.33
CA THR A 230 -17.89 -7.76 -14.58
C THR A 230 -19.13 -8.66 -14.55
N THR A 231 -20.22 -8.22 -15.18
CA THR A 231 -21.33 -9.12 -15.50
C THR A 231 -20.76 -10.10 -16.54
N VAL A 232 -20.28 -11.24 -16.03
CA VAL A 232 -20.02 -12.40 -16.87
C VAL A 232 -21.39 -12.95 -17.24
N ASN A 233 -21.83 -12.68 -18.48
CA ASN A 233 -22.91 -13.40 -19.13
C ASN A 233 -22.44 -14.81 -19.48
#